data_553d52908cbf786db4533b7d2dc65e83
#
_entry.id   553d52908cbf786db4533b7d2dc65e83
#
_cell.length_a   1.000
_cell.length_b   1.000
_cell.length_c   1.000
_cell.angle_alpha   90.00
_cell.angle_beta   90.00
_cell.angle_gamma   90.00
#
_symmetry.space_group_name_H-M   'P 1'
#
loop_
_entity.id
_entity.type
_entity.pdbx_description
1 polymer ?
#
loop_
_entity_poly.entity_id
_entity_poly.type
_entity_poly.pdbx_seq_one_letter_code
_entity_poly.pdbx_strand_id
1 'polypeptide(L)'
;MRVISIKRLREFWRRHADAEEPLRNWYKTVSGAEWKSLQDARATYPHADGVQTADGQTLTVFNISGNRYRLITRIRYDYQLVNIRVVLTHAEYDKETWME
;
A
#
# COMPACT_ATOMS: atom_id res chain seq x y z
N MET A 1 2.07 -12.28 5.53
CA MET A 1 3.23 -11.44 5.16
C MET A 1 3.59 -10.52 6.31
N ARG A 2 4.84 -10.16 6.43
CA ARG A 2 5.29 -9.22 7.44
C ARG A 2 5.21 -7.81 6.88
N VAL A 3 4.50 -6.91 7.58
CA VAL A 3 4.33 -5.52 7.14
C VAL A 3 5.22 -4.61 7.98
N ILE A 4 6.01 -3.79 7.31
CA ILE A 4 6.82 -2.74 7.92
C ILE A 4 6.63 -1.47 7.10
N SER A 5 6.46 -0.31 7.65
CA SER A 5 6.37 0.05 9.06
C SER A 5 4.97 0.59 9.33
N ILE A 6 4.28 0.02 10.31
CA ILE A 6 2.92 0.46 10.67
C ILE A 6 2.90 1.91 11.19
N LYS A 7 4.03 2.40 11.65
CA LYS A 7 4.15 3.79 12.12
C LYS A 7 3.68 4.78 11.05
N ARG A 8 3.99 4.54 9.78
CA ARG A 8 3.58 5.43 8.68
C ARG A 8 2.07 5.44 8.50
N LEU A 9 1.41 4.29 8.73
CA LEU A 9 -0.05 4.23 8.69
C LEU A 9 -0.65 5.05 9.83
N ARG A 10 -0.12 4.89 11.04
CA ARG A 10 -0.59 5.63 12.22
C ARG A 10 -0.43 7.13 12.05
N GLU A 11 0.69 7.58 11.53
CA GLU A 11 0.94 9.00 11.30
C GLU A 11 -0.07 9.58 10.31
N PHE A 12 -0.42 8.79 9.28
CA PHE A 12 -1.39 9.24 8.29
C PHE A 12 -2.79 9.35 8.90
N TRP A 13 -3.26 8.33 9.62
CA TRP A 13 -4.63 8.37 10.14
C TRP A 13 -4.83 9.36 11.29
N ARG A 14 -3.76 9.82 11.92
CA ARG A 14 -3.85 10.92 12.88
C ARG A 14 -4.27 12.21 12.20
N ARG A 15 -3.90 12.40 10.94
CA ARG A 15 -4.26 13.57 10.14
C ARG A 15 -5.53 13.34 9.33
N HIS A 16 -5.85 12.09 9.04
CA HIS A 16 -6.99 11.68 8.23
C HIS A 16 -7.72 10.57 8.96
N ALA A 17 -8.57 10.96 9.93
CA ALA A 17 -9.20 10.00 10.83
C ALA A 17 -10.06 8.96 10.12
N ASP A 18 -10.65 9.31 8.98
CA ASP A 18 -11.45 8.38 8.18
C ASP A 18 -10.62 7.29 7.51
N ALA A 19 -9.31 7.41 7.51
CA ALA A 19 -8.42 6.38 6.97
C ALA A 19 -8.06 5.32 8.00
N GLU A 20 -8.30 5.55 9.29
CA GLU A 20 -7.84 4.65 10.34
C GLU A 20 -8.39 3.23 10.17
N GLU A 21 -9.70 3.08 10.12
CA GLU A 21 -10.31 1.74 10.04
C GLU A 21 -9.92 1.01 8.76
N PRO A 22 -9.99 1.64 7.57
CA PRO A 22 -9.55 0.98 6.35
C PRO A 22 -8.07 0.57 6.37
N LEU A 23 -7.18 1.38 6.93
CA LEU A 23 -5.77 1.04 7.03
C LEU A 23 -5.51 -0.07 8.04
N ARG A 24 -6.22 -0.08 9.17
CA ARG A 24 -6.14 -1.18 10.14
C ARG A 24 -6.61 -2.50 9.52
N ASN A 25 -7.70 -2.46 8.75
CA ASN A 25 -8.22 -3.65 8.06
C ASN A 25 -7.23 -4.15 7.01
N TRP A 26 -6.63 -3.24 6.25
CA TRP A 26 -5.60 -3.60 5.28
C TRP A 26 -4.41 -4.28 5.98
N TYR A 27 -3.93 -3.67 7.06
CA TYR A 27 -2.80 -4.22 7.83
C TYR A 27 -3.10 -5.64 8.33
N LYS A 28 -4.28 -5.84 8.90
CA LYS A 28 -4.70 -7.14 9.42
C LYS A 28 -4.79 -8.19 8.30
N THR A 29 -5.40 -7.82 7.19
CA THR A 29 -5.58 -8.73 6.05
C THR A 29 -4.23 -9.13 5.46
N VAL A 30 -3.37 -8.16 5.22
CA VAL A 30 -2.07 -8.42 4.58
C VAL A 30 -1.14 -9.17 5.52
N SER A 31 -1.18 -8.87 6.82
CA SER A 31 -0.36 -9.59 7.80
C SER A 31 -0.69 -11.09 7.83
N GLY A 32 -1.93 -11.46 7.55
CA GLY A 32 -2.36 -12.86 7.48
C GLY A 32 -2.24 -13.49 6.09
N ALA A 33 -1.83 -12.75 5.09
CA ALA A 33 -1.74 -13.23 3.72
C ALA A 33 -0.41 -13.93 3.45
N GLU A 34 -0.41 -14.78 2.40
CA GLU A 34 0.80 -15.46 1.92
C GLU A 34 0.90 -15.28 0.40
N TRP A 35 0.93 -14.03 -0.03
CA TRP A 35 1.00 -13.73 -1.46
C TRP A 35 2.34 -14.12 -2.05
N LYS A 36 2.31 -14.74 -3.21
CA LYS A 36 3.52 -15.14 -3.95
C LYS A 36 3.76 -14.26 -5.17
N SER A 37 2.76 -13.46 -5.55
CA SER A 37 2.83 -12.60 -6.74
C SER A 37 1.79 -11.49 -6.65
N LEU A 38 1.88 -10.54 -7.58
CA LEU A 38 0.88 -9.47 -7.69
C LEU A 38 -0.51 -10.05 -7.97
N GLN A 39 -0.60 -11.17 -8.70
CA GLN A 39 -1.89 -11.82 -8.95
C GLN A 39 -2.56 -12.27 -7.66
N ASP A 40 -1.78 -12.78 -6.70
CA ASP A 40 -2.32 -13.16 -5.40
C ASP A 40 -2.84 -11.94 -4.65
N ALA A 41 -2.09 -10.84 -4.68
CA ALA A 41 -2.54 -9.59 -4.06
C ALA A 41 -3.85 -9.11 -4.69
N ARG A 42 -3.97 -9.21 -6.02
CA ARG A 42 -5.19 -8.82 -6.73
C ARG A 42 -6.38 -9.72 -6.44
N ALA A 43 -6.16 -10.96 -6.04
CA ALA A 43 -7.24 -11.84 -5.62
C ALA A 43 -7.94 -11.29 -4.37
N THR A 44 -7.19 -10.64 -3.49
CA THR A 44 -7.74 -9.99 -2.29
C THR A 44 -8.14 -8.53 -2.57
N TYR A 45 -7.30 -7.82 -3.30
CA TYR A 45 -7.50 -6.40 -3.64
C TYR A 45 -7.47 -6.25 -5.17
N PRO A 46 -8.62 -6.37 -5.85
CA PRO A 46 -8.66 -6.35 -7.33
C PRO A 46 -8.08 -5.08 -7.96
N HIS A 47 -8.05 -3.98 -7.23
CA HIS A 47 -7.53 -2.71 -7.72
C HIS A 47 -6.04 -2.49 -7.40
N ALA A 48 -5.37 -3.47 -6.80
CA ALA A 48 -3.93 -3.37 -6.56
C ALA A 48 -3.20 -3.22 -7.89
N ASP A 49 -2.32 -2.24 -7.96
CA ASP A 49 -1.64 -1.89 -9.21
C ASP A 49 -0.13 -1.89 -9.03
N GLY A 50 0.57 -2.42 -10.02
CA GLY A 50 2.03 -2.42 -10.05
C GLY A 50 2.52 -1.24 -10.87
N VAL A 51 3.31 -0.36 -10.24
CA VAL A 51 3.87 0.82 -10.87
C VAL A 51 5.38 0.76 -10.82
N GLN A 52 6.04 0.99 -11.95
CA GLN A 52 7.50 1.00 -12.00
C GLN A 52 8.03 2.42 -11.81
N THR A 53 9.04 2.53 -10.94
CA THR A 53 9.75 3.79 -10.75
C THR A 53 10.84 3.95 -11.82
N ALA A 54 11.42 5.15 -11.89
CA ALA A 54 12.47 5.45 -12.87
C ALA A 54 13.71 4.57 -12.70
N ASP A 55 13.98 4.11 -11.48
CA ASP A 55 15.11 3.22 -11.19
C ASP A 55 14.79 1.74 -11.35
N GLY A 56 13.62 1.42 -11.90
CA GLY A 56 13.24 0.03 -12.21
C GLY A 56 12.62 -0.75 -11.07
N GLN A 57 12.33 -0.12 -9.94
CA GLN A 57 11.61 -0.80 -8.85
C GLN A 57 10.13 -0.89 -9.19
N THR A 58 9.50 -1.99 -8.75
CA THR A 58 8.05 -2.14 -8.83
C THR A 58 7.44 -1.82 -7.48
N LEU A 59 6.53 -0.84 -7.46
CA LEU A 59 5.75 -0.49 -6.28
C LEU A 59 4.34 -1.00 -6.46
N THR A 60 3.72 -1.46 -5.37
CA THR A 60 2.33 -1.91 -5.39
C THR A 60 1.46 -0.88 -4.69
N VAL A 61 0.44 -0.40 -5.41
CA VAL A 61 -0.44 0.66 -4.95
C VAL A 61 -1.80 0.06 -4.61
N PHE A 62 -2.27 0.31 -3.39
CA PHE A 62 -3.59 -0.13 -2.94
C PHE A 62 -4.50 1.08 -2.76
N ASN A 63 -5.76 0.92 -3.17
CA ASN A 63 -6.79 1.92 -2.90
C ASN A 63 -7.28 1.75 -1.46
N ILE A 64 -7.38 2.85 -0.74
CA ILE A 64 -7.86 2.87 0.64
C ILE A 64 -9.06 3.82 0.70
N SER A 65 -10.12 3.41 1.41
CA SER A 65 -11.38 4.19 1.49
C SER A 65 -11.92 4.50 0.08
N GLY A 66 -12.01 3.47 -0.75
CA GLY A 66 -12.39 3.65 -2.16
C GLY A 66 -11.30 4.39 -2.92
N ASN A 67 -11.62 5.57 -3.41
CA ASN A 67 -10.67 6.38 -4.18
C ASN A 67 -10.03 7.51 -3.39
N ARG A 68 -10.28 7.61 -2.08
CA ARG A 68 -9.80 8.76 -1.30
C ARG A 68 -8.29 8.74 -1.11
N TYR A 69 -7.73 7.57 -0.82
CA TYR A 69 -6.32 7.45 -0.46
C TYR A 69 -5.64 6.37 -1.27
N ARG A 70 -4.33 6.49 -1.39
CA ARG A 70 -3.47 5.50 -2.04
C ARG A 70 -2.37 5.10 -1.08
N LEU A 71 -2.22 3.79 -0.88
CA LEU A 71 -1.16 3.22 -0.07
C LEU A 71 -0.10 2.66 -1.00
N ILE A 72 1.10 3.23 -0.93
CA ILE A 72 2.23 2.84 -1.77
C ILE A 72 3.13 1.91 -0.98
N THR A 73 3.36 0.73 -1.53
CA THR A 73 4.19 -0.29 -0.87
C THR A 73 5.23 -0.84 -1.83
N ARG A 74 6.30 -1.39 -1.26
CA ARG A 74 7.22 -2.25 -1.98
C ARG A 74 7.11 -3.64 -1.39
N ILE A 75 6.78 -4.63 -2.23
CA ILE A 75 6.56 -6.00 -1.78
C ILE A 75 7.70 -6.91 -2.24
N ARG A 76 8.29 -7.63 -1.29
CA ARG A 76 9.25 -8.68 -1.56
C ARG A 76 8.56 -10.01 -1.31
N TYR A 77 8.03 -10.59 -2.38
CA TYR A 77 7.30 -11.87 -2.29
C TYR A 77 8.18 -13.01 -1.81
N ASP A 78 9.45 -13.00 -2.21
CA ASP A 78 10.43 -14.01 -1.82
C ASP A 78 10.71 -14.02 -0.31
N TYR A 79 10.63 -12.84 0.34
CA TYR A 79 10.81 -12.70 1.79
C TYR A 79 9.51 -12.56 2.55
N GLN A 80 8.38 -12.60 1.87
CA GLN A 80 7.06 -12.36 2.47
C GLN A 80 7.03 -11.04 3.24
N LEU A 81 7.55 -9.99 2.62
CA LEU A 81 7.77 -8.70 3.25
C LEU A 81 7.07 -7.59 2.48
N VAL A 82 6.31 -6.76 3.19
CA VAL A 82 5.65 -5.57 2.63
C VAL A 82 6.21 -4.34 3.33
N ASN A 83 6.92 -3.52 2.58
CA ASN A 83 7.42 -2.23 3.04
C ASN A 83 6.43 -1.13 2.70
N ILE A 84 5.93 -0.44 3.72
CA ILE A 84 5.07 0.71 3.51
C ILE A 84 5.95 1.91 3.16
N ARG A 85 5.73 2.49 1.98
CA ARG A 85 6.49 3.64 1.52
C ARG A 85 5.82 4.94 1.97
N VAL A 86 4.57 5.11 1.59
CA VAL A 86 3.82 6.33 1.90
C VAL A 86 2.34 6.10 1.70
N VAL A 87 1.52 6.86 2.44
CA VAL A 87 0.08 6.95 2.18
C VAL A 87 -0.20 8.35 1.67
N LEU A 88 -0.93 8.46 0.57
CA LEU A 88 -1.21 9.72 -0.11
C LEU A 88 -2.71 9.92 -0.25
N THR A 89 -3.13 11.20 -0.30
CA THR A 89 -4.46 11.52 -0.80
C THR A 89 -4.51 11.29 -2.31
N HIS A 90 -5.70 11.20 -2.87
CA HIS A 90 -5.86 11.05 -4.32
C HIS A 90 -5.16 12.18 -5.09
N ALA A 91 -5.31 13.42 -4.60
CA ALA A 91 -4.68 14.57 -5.24
C ALA A 91 -3.15 14.49 -5.24
N GLU A 92 -2.57 14.08 -4.11
CA GLU A 92 -1.12 13.91 -4.02
C GLU A 92 -0.63 12.78 -4.92
N TYR A 93 -1.40 11.70 -5.01
CA TYR A 93 -1.08 10.59 -5.89
C TYR A 93 -1.03 11.01 -7.36
N ASP A 94 -2.00 11.84 -7.78
CA ASP A 94 -2.10 12.28 -9.17
C ASP A 94 -0.93 13.17 -9.60
N LYS A 95 -0.24 13.80 -8.66
CA LYS A 95 0.94 14.63 -8.97
C LYS A 95 2.15 13.81 -9.40
N GLU A 96 2.16 12.51 -9.11
CA GLU A 96 3.21 11.56 -9.48
C GLU A 96 4.62 11.89 -8.94
N THR A 97 4.78 12.91 -8.10
CA THR A 97 6.09 13.25 -7.51
C THR A 97 6.61 12.15 -6.58
N TRP A 98 5.72 11.32 -6.06
CA TRP A 98 6.07 10.19 -5.20
C TRP A 98 6.85 9.09 -5.94
N MET A 99 6.84 9.11 -7.27
CA MET A 99 7.55 8.13 -8.10
C MET A 99 9.04 8.45 -8.24
N GLU A 100 9.46 9.63 -7.87
CA GLU A 100 10.84 10.11 -7.98
C GLU A 100 11.73 9.60 -6.86
#